data_31d437dc20bd68e321c3fd58aab55b08
#
_entry.id   31d437dc20bd68e321c3fd58aab55b08
#
_cell.length_a   1.000
_cell.length_b   1.000
_cell.length_c   1.000
_cell.angle_alpha   90.00
_cell.angle_beta   90.00
_cell.angle_gamma   90.00
#
_symmetry.space_group_name_H-M   'P 1'
#
loop_
_entity.id
_entity.type
_entity.pdbx_description
1 polymer ?
#
loop_
_entity_poly.entity_id
_entity_poly.type
_entity_poly.pdbx_seq_one_letter_code
_entity_poly.pdbx_strand_id
1 'polypeptide(L)' 'MPEDYSNIYKIARRAAGYTQESAAEQLDISVDSVRAYETYQRTPPNEIVERMVVCFHAP' A
#
# COMPACT_ATOMS: atom_id res chain seq x y z
N MET A 1 17.30 -0.79 13.98
CA MET A 1 16.46 -0.53 13.75
C MET A 1 15.76 -1.28 13.06
N PRO A 2 15.01 -1.29 13.21
CA PRO A 2 14.30 -2.24 12.72
C PRO A 2 14.02 -2.12 11.38
N GLU A 3 14.66 -2.81 10.72
CA GLU A 3 14.47 -2.82 9.47
C GLU A 3 13.18 -3.37 9.18
N ASP A 4 12.57 -4.08 9.98
CA ASP A 4 11.25 -4.45 9.65
C ASP A 4 10.33 -3.36 10.03
N TYR A 5 10.81 -2.17 10.24
CA TYR A 5 10.02 -1.04 10.41
C TYR A 5 9.21 -0.85 9.16
N SER A 6 8.02 -1.23 9.18
CA SER A 6 7.16 -1.18 8.02
C SER A 6 6.56 0.19 7.86
N ASN A 7 6.42 0.64 6.64
CA ASN A 7 5.79 1.93 6.45
C ASN A 7 4.27 1.79 6.54
N ILE A 8 3.60 2.92 6.59
CA ILE A 8 2.16 2.94 6.83
C ILE A 8 1.38 2.24 5.74
N TYR A 9 1.88 2.26 4.51
CA TYR A 9 1.17 1.62 3.41
C TYR A 9 1.21 0.11 3.54
N LYS A 10 2.35 -0.43 3.95
CA LYS A 10 2.49 -1.85 4.16
C LYS A 10 1.64 -2.30 5.35
N ILE A 11 1.66 -1.51 6.42
CA ILE A 11 0.88 -1.83 7.61
C ILE A 11 -0.61 -1.86 7.26
N ALA A 12 -1.08 -0.84 6.55
CA ALA A 12 -2.50 -0.76 6.20
C ALA A 12 -2.90 -1.91 5.29
N ARG A 13 -2.04 -2.23 4.31
CA ARG A 13 -2.33 -3.32 3.39
C ARG A 13 -2.46 -4.64 4.12
N ARG A 14 -1.51 -4.92 5.01
CA ARG A 14 -1.51 -6.19 5.73
C ARG A 14 -2.65 -6.28 6.71
N ALA A 15 -2.99 -5.16 7.35
CA ALA A 15 -4.13 -5.13 8.26
C ALA A 15 -5.43 -5.42 7.53
N ALA A 16 -5.51 -5.03 6.25
CA ALA A 16 -6.70 -5.29 5.45
C ALA A 16 -6.69 -6.67 4.82
N GLY A 17 -5.59 -7.42 4.98
CA GLY A 17 -5.53 -8.80 4.47
C GLY A 17 -5.12 -8.94 3.03
N TYR A 18 -4.54 -7.91 2.43
CA TYR A 18 -4.14 -7.96 1.02
C TYR A 18 -2.68 -8.35 0.89
N THR A 19 -2.38 -9.11 -0.18
CA THR A 19 -1.00 -9.27 -0.64
C THR A 19 -0.65 -8.05 -1.48
N GLN A 20 0.63 -7.91 -1.84
CA GLN A 20 1.01 -6.82 -2.74
C GLN A 20 0.31 -6.92 -4.08
N GLU A 21 0.19 -8.15 -4.60
CA GLU A 21 -0.48 -8.35 -5.89
C GLU A 21 -1.96 -8.03 -5.81
N SER A 22 -2.65 -8.50 -4.78
CA SER A 22 -4.08 -8.24 -4.69
C SER A 22 -4.35 -6.77 -4.41
N ALA A 23 -3.50 -6.12 -3.64
CA ALA A 23 -3.64 -4.68 -3.40
C ALA A 23 -3.45 -3.90 -4.69
N ALA A 24 -2.45 -4.27 -5.49
CA ALA A 24 -2.21 -3.60 -6.76
C ALA A 24 -3.43 -3.72 -7.67
N GLU A 25 -4.03 -4.89 -7.68
CA GLU A 25 -5.22 -5.12 -8.48
C GLU A 25 -6.38 -4.24 -8.00
N GLN A 26 -6.58 -4.18 -6.70
CA GLN A 26 -7.66 -3.38 -6.14
C GLN A 26 -7.45 -1.89 -6.36
N LEU A 27 -6.19 -1.46 -6.36
CA LEU A 27 -5.86 -0.05 -6.57
C LEU A 27 -5.70 0.30 -8.03
N ASP A 28 -5.74 -0.70 -8.92
CA ASP A 28 -5.58 -0.51 -10.35
C ASP A 28 -4.22 0.09 -10.68
N ILE A 29 -3.19 -0.40 -10.05
CA ILE A 29 -1.80 0.01 -10.30
C ILE A 29 -0.95 -1.24 -10.39
N SER A 30 0.31 -1.08 -10.79
CA SER A 30 1.21 -2.22 -10.89
C SER A 30 1.71 -2.61 -9.50
N VAL A 31 2.12 -3.86 -9.37
CA VAL A 31 2.69 -4.33 -8.12
C VAL A 31 4.00 -3.62 -7.82
N ASP A 32 4.73 -3.20 -8.88
CA ASP A 32 5.95 -2.43 -8.68
C ASP A 32 5.65 -1.10 -8.01
N SER A 33 4.52 -0.48 -8.34
CA SER A 33 4.12 0.75 -7.68
C SER A 33 3.84 0.51 -6.20
N VAL A 34 3.17 -0.58 -5.87
CA VAL A 34 2.91 -0.91 -4.47
C VAL A 34 4.23 -1.06 -3.72
N ARG A 35 5.17 -1.79 -4.31
CA ARG A 35 6.48 -1.96 -3.69
C ARG A 35 7.21 -0.65 -3.50
N ALA A 36 7.15 0.21 -4.51
CA ALA A 36 7.84 1.50 -4.44
C ALA A 36 7.27 2.36 -3.33
N TYR A 37 5.97 2.34 -3.15
CA TYR A 37 5.34 3.10 -2.07
C TYR A 37 5.70 2.52 -0.71
N GLU A 38 5.78 1.21 -0.61
CA GLU A 38 6.06 0.55 0.67
C GLU A 38 7.53 0.64 1.07
N THR A 39 8.39 1.01 0.13
CA THR A 39 9.82 1.17 0.42
C THR A 39 10.24 2.63 0.38
N TYR A 40 9.29 3.55 0.26
CA TYR A 40 9.55 4.99 0.17
C TYR A 40 10.35 5.39 -1.06
N GLN A 41 10.42 4.54 -2.06
CA GLN A 41 11.08 4.90 -3.30
C GLN A 41 10.25 5.90 -4.09
N ARG A 42 8.94 5.87 -3.92
CA ARG A 42 8.03 6.81 -4.54
C ARG A 42 6.95 7.18 -3.55
N THR A 43 6.40 8.38 -3.71
CA THR A 43 5.28 8.83 -2.91
C THR A 43 4.02 8.69 -3.74
N PRO A 44 2.98 8.03 -3.21
CA PRO A 44 1.76 7.89 -3.99
C PRO A 44 1.08 9.24 -4.17
N PRO A 45 0.50 9.50 -5.35
CA PRO A 45 -0.28 10.71 -5.55
C PRO A 45 -1.56 10.65 -4.73
N ASN A 46 -2.17 11.80 -4.53
CA ASN A 46 -3.35 11.92 -3.69
C ASN A 46 -4.46 10.97 -4.09
N GLU A 47 -4.69 10.78 -5.38
CA GLU A 47 -5.77 9.91 -5.79
C GLU A 47 -5.49 8.46 -5.46
N ILE A 48 -4.23 8.07 -5.44
CA ILE A 48 -3.89 6.71 -5.01
C ILE A 48 -4.04 6.58 -3.50
N VAL A 49 -3.67 7.62 -2.76
CA VAL A 49 -3.85 7.61 -1.31
C VAL A 49 -5.33 7.47 -0.98
N GLU A 50 -6.18 8.19 -1.71
CA GLU A 50 -7.62 8.11 -1.49
C GLU A 50 -8.15 6.70 -1.78
N ARG A 51 -7.66 6.07 -2.82
CA ARG A 51 -8.03 4.69 -3.12
C ARG A 51 -7.56 3.75 -2.02
N MET A 52 -6.38 3.99 -1.48
CA MET A 52 -5.86 3.18 -0.38
C MET A 52 -6.74 3.31 0.85
N VAL A 53 -7.18 4.53 1.15
CA VAL A 53 -8.05 4.74 2.31
C VAL A 53 -9.34 3.93 2.16
N VAL A 54 -9.93 3.97 0.99
CA VAL A 54 -11.18 3.24 0.75
C VAL A 54 -10.93 1.73 0.76
N CYS A 55 -9.86 1.30 0.09
CA CYS A 55 -9.58 -0.11 -0.11
C CYS A 55 -9.12 -0.77 1.17
N PHE A 56 -8.24 -0.11 1.92
CA PHE A 56 -7.64 -0.69 3.10
C PHE A 56 -8.35 -0.30 4.39
N HIS A 57 -9.36 0.55 4.29
CA HIS A 57 -10.06 1.00 5.48
C HIS A 57 -10.78 -0.19 6.08
N ALA A 58 -10.45 -0.48 7.31
CA ALA A 58 -11.11 -1.58 7.97
C ALA A 58 -12.30 -1.04 8.72
N PRO A 59 -13.42 -1.65 8.58
CA PRO A 59 -14.61 -1.20 9.31
C PRO A 59 -14.44 -1.33 10.80
#